data_a338f7a35147a1df5befbdbfae47da4d
#
_entry.id   a338f7a35147a1df5befbdbfae47da4d
#
_cell.length_a   1.000
_cell.length_b   1.000
_cell.length_c   1.000
_cell.angle_alpha   90.00
_cell.angle_beta   90.00
_cell.angle_gamma   90.00
#
_symmetry.space_group_name_H-M   'P 1'
#
loop_
_entity.id
_entity.type
_entity.pdbx_description
1 polymer ?
#
loop_
_entity_poly.entity_id
_entity_poly.type
_entity_poly.pdbx_seq_one_letter_code
_entity_poly.pdbx_strand_id
1 'polypeptide(L)'
;GSGKSTLIKLLDGEEVPTKGIVNVVGIDVGRLKHSKVPIYRRNIGVVFQDYRLLPSKTVSENIAYALEVINLDKEQIRRRVRQVLNLVGLDDKGNAFPGELSGGQQQRVAIARAIANRPKVLIADEPTGNLDPAMSDEIMNLLEKVNSAYGTTILMVTHDKAIVNRHRKRTIALEHGHIVADLTEGGYVQHD
;
A
#
# COMPACT_ATOMS: atom_id res chain seq x y z
N GLY A 1 -21.27 -1.41 -0.31
CA GLY A 1 -20.37 -0.36 0.06
C GLY A 1 -20.26 -0.05 1.54
N SER A 2 -19.27 -0.66 2.25
CA SER A 2 -19.00 -0.36 3.66
C SER A 2 -18.25 0.98 3.89
N GLY A 3 -17.85 1.72 2.82
CA GLY A 3 -17.13 2.98 2.93
C GLY A 3 -15.60 2.87 2.87
N LYS A 4 -15.03 1.66 2.69
CA LYS A 4 -13.58 1.45 2.63
C LYS A 4 -12.88 2.26 1.52
N SER A 5 -13.42 2.23 0.31
CA SER A 5 -12.85 3.00 -0.82
C SER A 5 -12.94 4.52 -0.59
N THR A 6 -14.01 4.99 0.04
CA THR A 6 -14.14 6.42 0.43
C THR A 6 -13.08 6.79 1.47
N LEU A 7 -12.84 5.92 2.45
CA LEU A 7 -11.79 6.11 3.44
C LEU A 7 -10.41 6.24 2.77
N ILE A 8 -10.08 5.34 1.84
CA ILE A 8 -8.80 5.40 1.09
C ILE A 8 -8.67 6.73 0.36
N LYS A 9 -9.71 7.17 -0.35
CA LYS A 9 -9.72 8.44 -1.09
C LYS A 9 -9.54 9.67 -0.17
N LEU A 10 -10.14 9.64 1.01
CA LEU A 10 -9.94 10.68 2.02
C LEU A 10 -8.49 10.69 2.53
N LEU A 11 -7.92 9.53 2.79
CA LEU A 11 -6.53 9.40 3.28
C LEU A 11 -5.49 9.76 2.23
N ASP A 12 -5.76 9.48 0.95
CA ASP A 12 -4.87 9.85 -0.17
C ASP A 12 -5.06 11.31 -0.64
N GLY A 13 -6.06 12.02 -0.11
CA GLY A 13 -6.38 13.40 -0.51
C GLY A 13 -6.98 13.49 -1.92
N GLU A 14 -7.62 12.43 -2.39
CA GLU A 14 -8.44 12.43 -3.61
C GLU A 14 -9.80 13.07 -3.36
N GLU A 15 -10.34 12.87 -2.15
CA GLU A 15 -11.61 13.42 -1.69
C GLU A 15 -11.41 14.31 -0.45
N VAL A 16 -12.31 15.27 -0.26
CA VAL A 16 -12.32 16.17 0.89
C VAL A 16 -13.48 15.78 1.82
N PRO A 17 -13.26 15.68 3.15
CA PRO A 17 -14.34 15.35 4.06
C PRO A 17 -15.41 16.45 4.09
N THR A 18 -16.69 16.08 4.03
CA THR A 18 -17.82 17.02 4.13
C THR A 18 -17.87 17.64 5.54
N LYS A 19 -17.52 16.88 6.57
CA LYS A 19 -17.45 17.32 7.97
C LYS A 19 -16.33 16.56 8.69
N GLY A 20 -15.82 17.16 9.77
CA GLY A 20 -14.76 16.56 10.55
C GLY A 20 -13.36 16.85 10.02
N ILE A 21 -12.37 16.11 10.52
CA ILE A 21 -10.95 16.30 10.23
C ILE A 21 -10.35 14.97 9.84
N VAL A 22 -9.55 14.96 8.77
CA VAL A 22 -8.71 13.82 8.37
C VAL A 22 -7.27 14.20 8.61
N ASN A 23 -6.68 13.70 9.69
CA ASN A 23 -5.29 13.95 10.02
C ASN A 23 -4.44 12.73 9.68
N VAL A 24 -3.46 12.90 8.78
CA VAL A 24 -2.51 11.86 8.40
C VAL A 24 -1.10 12.40 8.61
N VAL A 25 -0.32 11.73 9.46
CA VAL A 25 1.07 12.13 9.79
C VAL A 25 1.20 13.59 10.25
N GLY A 26 0.21 14.09 11.00
CA GLY A 26 0.17 15.47 11.47
C GLY A 26 -0.33 16.50 10.46
N ILE A 27 -0.79 16.05 9.29
CA ILE A 27 -1.30 16.92 8.23
C ILE A 27 -2.83 16.78 8.15
N ASP A 28 -3.56 17.89 8.26
CA ASP A 28 -5.00 17.94 7.99
C ASP A 28 -5.22 17.90 6.48
N VAL A 29 -5.56 16.72 5.97
CA VAL A 29 -5.71 16.47 4.53
C VAL A 29 -6.87 17.27 3.94
N GLY A 30 -7.95 17.45 4.71
CA GLY A 30 -9.12 18.21 4.28
C GLY A 30 -8.87 19.70 4.05
N ARG A 31 -7.78 20.23 4.60
CA ARG A 31 -7.37 21.64 4.43
C ARG A 31 -6.21 21.85 3.48
N LEU A 32 -5.73 20.78 2.83
CA LEU A 32 -4.65 20.91 1.87
C LEU A 32 -5.08 21.70 0.64
N LYS A 33 -4.28 22.72 0.30
CA LYS A 33 -4.40 23.36 -1.02
C LYS A 33 -4.06 22.33 -2.10
N HIS A 34 -4.78 22.33 -3.21
CA HIS A 34 -4.58 21.39 -4.32
C HIS A 34 -3.11 21.29 -4.77
N SER A 35 -2.38 22.41 -4.80
CA SER A 35 -0.95 22.46 -5.14
C SER A 35 -0.04 21.74 -4.11
N LYS A 36 -0.52 21.44 -2.91
CA LYS A 36 0.23 20.73 -1.86
C LYS A 36 -0.07 19.24 -1.80
N VAL A 37 -1.14 18.77 -2.43
CA VAL A 37 -1.50 17.35 -2.48
C VAL A 37 -0.39 16.47 -3.06
N PRO A 38 0.31 16.83 -4.16
CA PRO A 38 1.43 16.02 -4.65
C PRO A 38 2.59 15.90 -3.63
N ILE A 39 2.85 16.95 -2.85
CA ILE A 39 3.88 16.91 -1.80
C ILE A 39 3.43 16.02 -0.64
N TYR A 40 2.18 16.11 -0.24
CA TYR A 40 1.57 15.25 0.77
C TYR A 40 1.65 13.78 0.37
N ARG A 41 1.30 13.43 -0.87
CA ARG A 41 1.33 12.06 -1.41
C ARG A 41 2.73 11.43 -1.41
N ARG A 42 3.80 12.21 -1.31
CA ARG A 42 5.15 11.67 -1.11
C ARG A 42 5.31 10.91 0.22
N ASN A 43 4.43 11.17 1.20
CA ASN A 43 4.40 10.46 2.48
C ASN A 43 3.52 9.21 2.46
N ILE A 44 2.79 9.00 1.37
CA ILE A 44 1.81 7.91 1.22
C ILE A 44 2.25 6.97 0.10
N GLY A 45 2.33 5.69 0.39
CA GLY A 45 2.38 4.64 -0.64
C GLY A 45 1.00 4.04 -0.80
N VAL A 46 0.61 3.69 -2.03
CA VAL A 46 -0.66 3.01 -2.29
C VAL A 46 -0.40 1.76 -3.11
N VAL A 47 -0.94 0.63 -2.65
CA VAL A 47 -0.95 -0.65 -3.34
C VAL A 47 -2.39 -0.97 -3.68
N PHE A 48 -2.68 -1.22 -4.94
CA PHE A 48 -4.01 -1.52 -5.46
C PHE A 48 -4.18 -3.02 -5.73
N GLN A 49 -5.40 -3.50 -5.65
CA GLN A 49 -5.75 -4.89 -5.93
C GLN A 49 -5.39 -5.33 -7.37
N ASP A 50 -5.49 -4.41 -8.34
CA ASP A 50 -5.18 -4.62 -9.76
C ASP A 50 -3.74 -4.28 -10.14
N TYR A 51 -2.85 -4.17 -9.15
CA TYR A 51 -1.42 -3.85 -9.23
C TYR A 51 -1.09 -2.50 -9.88
N ARG A 52 -1.82 -2.07 -10.88
CA ARG A 52 -1.62 -0.84 -11.68
C ARG A 52 -0.18 -0.64 -12.15
N LEU A 53 0.45 -1.72 -12.59
CA LEU A 53 1.78 -1.65 -13.17
C LEU A 53 1.70 -1.06 -14.58
N LEU A 54 2.77 -0.36 -14.97
CA LEU A 54 2.95 0.17 -16.31
C LEU A 54 3.41 -0.97 -17.22
N PRO A 55 2.57 -1.48 -18.16
CA PRO A 55 2.87 -2.71 -18.89
C PRO A 55 4.02 -2.56 -19.90
N SER A 56 4.27 -1.34 -20.36
CA SER A 56 5.37 -1.00 -21.29
C SER A 56 6.69 -0.69 -20.59
N LYS A 57 6.75 -0.80 -19.27
CA LYS A 57 7.91 -0.54 -18.43
C LYS A 57 8.37 -1.82 -17.75
N THR A 58 9.69 -2.01 -17.65
CA THR A 58 10.26 -3.10 -16.86
C THR A 58 9.92 -2.96 -15.35
N VAL A 59 10.21 -3.99 -14.58
CA VAL A 59 10.08 -3.96 -13.12
C VAL A 59 10.90 -2.81 -12.52
N SER A 60 12.17 -2.68 -12.90
CA SER A 60 13.04 -1.59 -12.45
C SER A 60 12.49 -0.23 -12.81
N GLU A 61 11.97 -0.05 -14.01
CA GLU A 61 11.39 1.21 -14.48
C GLU A 61 10.06 1.54 -13.77
N ASN A 62 9.24 0.53 -13.47
CA ASN A 62 8.03 0.72 -12.65
C ASN A 62 8.35 1.28 -11.27
N ILE A 63 9.42 0.77 -10.64
CA ILE A 63 9.87 1.25 -9.33
C ILE A 63 10.53 2.63 -9.45
N ALA A 64 11.38 2.82 -10.46
CA ALA A 64 12.09 4.08 -10.71
C ALA A 64 11.13 5.24 -10.95
N TYR A 65 10.01 5.00 -11.62
CA TYR A 65 8.99 6.02 -11.91
C TYR A 65 8.51 6.76 -10.65
N ALA A 66 8.31 6.04 -9.54
CA ALA A 66 7.92 6.64 -8.27
C ALA A 66 9.01 7.54 -7.66
N LEU A 67 10.27 7.29 -8.00
CA LEU A 67 11.43 8.05 -7.51
C LEU A 67 11.76 9.25 -8.40
N GLU A 68 11.48 9.17 -9.70
CA GLU A 68 11.64 10.27 -10.66
C GLU A 68 10.73 11.44 -10.30
N VAL A 69 9.49 11.16 -9.87
CA VAL A 69 8.49 12.17 -9.46
C VAL A 69 8.97 13.05 -8.29
N ILE A 70 9.90 12.55 -7.47
CA ILE A 70 10.47 13.28 -6.34
C ILE A 70 11.84 13.91 -6.63
N ASN A 71 12.27 13.90 -7.89
CA ASN A 71 13.51 14.51 -8.39
C ASN A 71 14.80 13.95 -7.75
N LEU A 72 14.87 12.64 -7.49
CA LEU A 72 16.12 11.98 -7.14
C LEU A 72 17.04 11.91 -8.36
N ASP A 73 18.35 11.97 -8.12
CA ASP A 73 19.33 11.74 -9.19
C ASP A 73 19.37 10.27 -9.64
N LYS A 74 19.92 10.03 -10.84
CA LYS A 74 19.93 8.70 -11.46
C LYS A 74 20.64 7.64 -10.61
N GLU A 75 21.68 8.00 -9.90
CA GLU A 75 22.41 7.05 -9.05
C GLU A 75 21.64 6.69 -7.79
N GLN A 76 21.00 7.68 -7.16
CA GLN A 76 20.10 7.47 -6.04
C GLN A 76 18.94 6.57 -6.44
N ILE A 77 18.34 6.78 -7.62
CA ILE A 77 17.27 5.93 -8.17
C ILE A 77 17.77 4.50 -8.33
N ARG A 78 18.90 4.28 -9.02
CA ARG A 78 19.47 2.93 -9.23
C ARG A 78 19.73 2.20 -7.92
N ARG A 79 20.32 2.90 -6.94
CA ARG A 79 20.58 2.33 -5.62
C ARG A 79 19.29 1.95 -4.91
N ARG A 80 18.29 2.83 -4.96
CA ARG A 80 16.99 2.60 -4.31
C ARG A 80 16.23 1.45 -4.96
N VAL A 81 16.17 1.39 -6.29
CA VAL A 81 15.54 0.30 -7.03
C VAL A 81 16.15 -1.05 -6.62
N ARG A 82 17.49 -1.18 -6.58
CA ARG A 82 18.15 -2.41 -6.11
C ARG A 82 17.78 -2.77 -4.67
N GLN A 83 17.75 -1.79 -3.77
CA GLN A 83 17.38 -2.03 -2.37
C GLN A 83 15.95 -2.57 -2.22
N VAL A 84 14.99 -2.01 -2.93
CA VAL A 84 13.59 -2.47 -2.83
C VAL A 84 13.37 -3.79 -3.57
N LEU A 85 14.05 -4.03 -4.70
CA LEU A 85 14.02 -5.33 -5.37
C LEU A 85 14.51 -6.45 -4.45
N ASN A 86 15.62 -6.24 -3.76
CA ASN A 86 16.13 -7.18 -2.75
C ASN A 86 15.13 -7.38 -1.61
N LEU A 87 14.53 -6.30 -1.10
CA LEU A 87 13.56 -6.39 -0.01
C LEU A 87 12.35 -7.25 -0.37
N VAL A 88 11.85 -7.13 -1.62
CA VAL A 88 10.68 -7.87 -2.10
C VAL A 88 11.04 -9.23 -2.73
N GLY A 89 12.33 -9.59 -2.80
CA GLY A 89 12.82 -10.87 -3.34
C GLY A 89 12.65 -11.00 -4.85
N LEU A 90 12.94 -9.93 -5.60
CA LEU A 90 12.86 -9.87 -7.07
C LEU A 90 14.15 -9.34 -7.71
N ASP A 91 15.31 -9.63 -7.11
CA ASP A 91 16.62 -9.15 -7.58
C ASP A 91 16.92 -9.52 -9.04
N ASP A 92 16.48 -10.72 -9.45
CA ASP A 92 16.68 -11.29 -10.78
C ASP A 92 15.64 -10.82 -11.82
N LYS A 93 14.58 -10.13 -11.40
CA LYS A 93 13.44 -9.73 -12.23
C LYS A 93 13.47 -8.28 -12.70
N GLY A 94 14.51 -7.52 -12.40
CA GLY A 94 14.57 -6.09 -12.67
C GLY A 94 14.31 -5.70 -14.14
N ASN A 95 14.70 -6.56 -15.08
CA ASN A 95 14.53 -6.33 -16.53
C ASN A 95 13.29 -6.98 -17.12
N ALA A 96 12.53 -7.76 -16.35
CA ALA A 96 11.28 -8.37 -16.80
C ALA A 96 10.17 -7.33 -16.95
N PHE A 97 9.22 -7.59 -17.83
CA PHE A 97 7.99 -6.80 -17.96
C PHE A 97 6.86 -7.40 -17.10
N PRO A 98 5.87 -6.61 -16.70
CA PRO A 98 4.75 -7.10 -15.88
C PRO A 98 4.06 -8.35 -16.42
N GLY A 99 3.89 -8.44 -17.75
CA GLY A 99 3.26 -9.59 -18.41
C GLY A 99 4.05 -10.91 -18.32
N GLU A 100 5.32 -10.86 -17.91
CA GLU A 100 6.19 -12.03 -17.73
C GLU A 100 6.19 -12.54 -16.29
N LEU A 101 5.43 -11.89 -15.40
CA LEU A 101 5.42 -12.15 -13.97
C LEU A 101 4.14 -12.87 -13.52
N SER A 102 4.25 -13.75 -12.52
CA SER A 102 3.08 -14.26 -11.81
C SER A 102 2.33 -13.15 -11.06
N GLY A 103 1.06 -13.39 -10.69
CA GLY A 103 0.27 -12.43 -9.92
C GLY A 103 0.95 -12.01 -8.61
N GLY A 104 1.52 -12.96 -7.88
CA GLY A 104 2.28 -12.66 -6.65
C GLY A 104 3.53 -11.84 -6.90
N GLN A 105 4.25 -12.08 -8.01
CA GLN A 105 5.39 -11.27 -8.39
C GLN A 105 4.95 -9.85 -8.80
N GLN A 106 3.86 -9.70 -9.54
CA GLN A 106 3.29 -8.39 -9.88
C GLN A 106 2.90 -7.62 -8.61
N GLN A 107 2.29 -8.28 -7.63
CA GLN A 107 1.97 -7.67 -6.34
C GLN A 107 3.22 -7.21 -5.59
N ARG A 108 4.30 -8.02 -5.58
CA ARG A 108 5.58 -7.63 -4.99
C ARG A 108 6.18 -6.40 -5.69
N VAL A 109 6.06 -6.28 -7.03
CA VAL A 109 6.48 -5.08 -7.77
C VAL A 109 5.63 -3.86 -7.39
N ALA A 110 4.31 -4.02 -7.25
CA ALA A 110 3.41 -2.94 -6.80
C ALA A 110 3.78 -2.44 -5.40
N ILE A 111 4.08 -3.36 -4.48
CA ILE A 111 4.58 -3.03 -3.14
C ILE A 111 5.94 -2.33 -3.24
N ALA A 112 6.89 -2.86 -4.01
CA ALA A 112 8.21 -2.27 -4.21
C ALA A 112 8.12 -0.82 -4.70
N ARG A 113 7.27 -0.56 -5.70
CA ARG A 113 7.00 0.79 -6.21
C ARG A 113 6.42 1.70 -5.13
N ALA A 114 5.46 1.22 -4.35
CA ALA A 114 4.79 2.00 -3.31
C ALA A 114 5.72 2.38 -2.16
N ILE A 115 6.70 1.52 -1.81
CA ILE A 115 7.66 1.75 -0.71
C ILE A 115 8.98 2.38 -1.16
N ALA A 116 9.21 2.54 -2.46
CA ALA A 116 10.48 3.04 -3.01
C ALA A 116 10.87 4.40 -2.43
N ASN A 117 9.90 5.27 -2.20
CA ASN A 117 10.10 6.58 -1.59
C ASN A 117 10.14 6.56 -0.04
N ARG A 118 10.10 5.41 0.61
CA ARG A 118 9.99 5.26 2.09
C ARG A 118 8.83 6.08 2.66
N PRO A 119 7.61 5.82 2.26
CA PRO A 119 6.45 6.55 2.76
C PRO A 119 6.28 6.31 4.27
N LYS A 120 5.66 7.27 4.95
CA LYS A 120 5.30 7.11 6.37
C LYS A 120 4.07 6.21 6.55
N VAL A 121 3.20 6.19 5.55
CA VAL A 121 1.99 5.35 5.52
C VAL A 121 1.94 4.58 4.21
N LEU A 122 1.66 3.30 4.27
CA LEU A 122 1.35 2.44 3.13
C LEU A 122 -0.11 2.01 3.23
N ILE A 123 -0.91 2.40 2.25
CA ILE A 123 -2.31 1.97 2.11
C ILE A 123 -2.33 0.79 1.15
N ALA A 124 -2.81 -0.36 1.58
CA ALA A 124 -2.91 -1.57 0.77
C ALA A 124 -4.40 -1.94 0.62
N ASP A 125 -4.93 -1.74 -0.58
CA ASP A 125 -6.32 -2.03 -0.92
C ASP A 125 -6.43 -3.43 -1.49
N GLU A 126 -6.98 -4.37 -0.70
CA GLU A 126 -7.16 -5.80 -1.04
C GLU A 126 -5.87 -6.44 -1.62
N PRO A 127 -4.70 -6.30 -0.96
CA PRO A 127 -3.41 -6.67 -1.55
C PRO A 127 -3.23 -8.17 -1.78
N THR A 128 -4.15 -8.98 -1.26
CA THR A 128 -4.15 -10.45 -1.37
C THR A 128 -5.35 -10.99 -2.16
N GLY A 129 -6.26 -10.10 -2.61
CA GLY A 129 -7.56 -10.48 -3.15
C GLY A 129 -7.53 -11.33 -4.44
N ASN A 130 -6.43 -11.31 -5.19
CA ASN A 130 -6.24 -12.07 -6.44
C ASN A 130 -5.20 -13.19 -6.30
N LEU A 131 -4.85 -13.59 -5.06
CA LEU A 131 -3.78 -14.54 -4.78
C LEU A 131 -4.34 -15.78 -4.08
N ASP A 132 -3.65 -16.90 -4.27
CA ASP A 132 -3.91 -18.09 -3.48
C ASP A 132 -3.48 -17.90 -2.00
N PRO A 133 -3.91 -18.76 -1.07
CA PRO A 133 -3.63 -18.60 0.36
C PRO A 133 -2.13 -18.56 0.70
N ALA A 134 -1.29 -19.36 0.02
CA ALA A 134 0.14 -19.40 0.28
C ALA A 134 0.81 -18.08 -0.17
N MET A 135 0.49 -17.60 -1.35
CA MET A 135 0.96 -16.31 -1.86
C MET A 135 0.45 -15.15 -1.01
N SER A 136 -0.78 -15.24 -0.49
CA SER A 136 -1.37 -14.24 0.41
C SER A 136 -0.55 -14.10 1.70
N ASP A 137 -0.16 -15.22 2.31
CA ASP A 137 0.71 -15.22 3.49
C ASP A 137 2.10 -14.63 3.19
N GLU A 138 2.66 -14.92 2.02
CA GLU A 138 3.94 -14.33 1.61
C GLU A 138 3.85 -12.80 1.46
N ILE A 139 2.74 -12.29 0.90
CA ILE A 139 2.51 -10.84 0.81
C ILE A 139 2.34 -10.22 2.19
N MET A 140 1.61 -10.86 3.10
CA MET A 140 1.47 -10.39 4.48
C MET A 140 2.81 -10.33 5.21
N ASN A 141 3.62 -11.39 5.10
CA ASN A 141 4.97 -11.42 5.67
C ASN A 141 5.87 -10.32 5.08
N LEU A 142 5.73 -10.05 3.77
CA LEU A 142 6.44 -8.95 3.13
C LEU A 142 6.01 -7.59 3.69
N LEU A 143 4.71 -7.36 3.89
CA LEU A 143 4.22 -6.13 4.50
C LEU A 143 4.75 -5.96 5.94
N GLU A 144 4.78 -7.02 6.74
CA GLU A 144 5.37 -6.99 8.08
C GLU A 144 6.87 -6.67 8.05
N LYS A 145 7.60 -7.24 7.08
CA LYS A 145 9.02 -6.94 6.85
C LYS A 145 9.22 -5.46 6.48
N VAL A 146 8.36 -4.89 5.64
CA VAL A 146 8.38 -3.47 5.28
C VAL A 146 8.13 -2.59 6.50
N ASN A 147 7.12 -2.91 7.31
CA ASN A 147 6.83 -2.20 8.56
C ASN A 147 8.03 -2.20 9.50
N SER A 148 8.65 -3.35 9.73
CA SER A 148 9.80 -3.50 10.61
C SER A 148 11.05 -2.80 10.09
N ALA A 149 11.32 -2.87 8.77
CA ALA A 149 12.52 -2.32 8.16
C ALA A 149 12.49 -0.79 8.01
N TYR A 150 11.33 -0.22 7.76
CA TYR A 150 11.19 1.22 7.44
C TYR A 150 10.37 2.00 8.47
N GLY A 151 9.75 1.35 9.46
CA GLY A 151 8.83 2.01 10.39
C GLY A 151 7.57 2.56 9.71
N THR A 152 7.27 2.10 8.49
CA THR A 152 6.11 2.54 7.73
C THR A 152 4.83 2.01 8.39
N THR A 153 3.88 2.87 8.72
CA THR A 153 2.56 2.43 9.17
C THR A 153 1.80 1.82 8.01
N ILE A 154 1.28 0.60 8.19
CA ILE A 154 0.52 -0.09 7.14
C ILE A 154 -0.96 -0.08 7.48
N LEU A 155 -1.75 0.46 6.59
CA LEU A 155 -3.21 0.37 6.60
C LEU A 155 -3.66 -0.57 5.49
N MET A 156 -4.06 -1.77 5.84
CA MET A 156 -4.59 -2.75 4.90
C MET A 156 -6.11 -2.74 4.94
N VAL A 157 -6.72 -2.66 3.77
CA VAL A 157 -8.16 -2.84 3.58
C VAL A 157 -8.39 -4.23 3.02
N THR A 158 -9.21 -5.03 3.67
CA THR A 158 -9.56 -6.37 3.21
C THR A 158 -10.94 -6.80 3.68
N HIS A 159 -11.53 -7.76 2.99
CA HIS A 159 -12.71 -8.51 3.42
C HIS A 159 -12.37 -9.97 3.77
N ASP A 160 -11.09 -10.35 3.67
CA ASP A 160 -10.64 -11.71 3.97
C ASP A 160 -10.49 -11.94 5.48
N LYS A 161 -11.49 -12.64 6.03
CA LYS A 161 -11.54 -13.03 7.45
C LYS A 161 -10.38 -13.95 7.84
N ALA A 162 -9.92 -14.82 6.95
CA ALA A 162 -8.86 -15.76 7.23
C ALA A 162 -7.53 -15.03 7.44
N ILE A 163 -7.21 -14.05 6.61
CA ILE A 163 -6.03 -13.18 6.76
C ILE A 163 -6.09 -12.41 8.08
N VAL A 164 -7.24 -11.77 8.38
CA VAL A 164 -7.42 -10.99 9.62
C VAL A 164 -7.20 -11.87 10.86
N ASN A 165 -7.80 -13.06 10.89
CA ASN A 165 -7.70 -13.98 12.03
C ASN A 165 -6.30 -14.58 12.19
N ARG A 166 -5.57 -14.79 11.09
CA ARG A 166 -4.22 -15.37 11.10
C ARG A 166 -3.16 -14.39 11.56
N HIS A 167 -3.21 -13.16 11.06
CA HIS A 167 -2.17 -12.15 11.35
C HIS A 167 -2.42 -11.30 12.59
N ARG A 168 -3.64 -11.34 13.15
CA ARG A 168 -4.01 -10.73 14.45
C ARG A 168 -3.50 -9.31 14.68
N LYS A 169 -3.55 -8.45 13.66
CA LYS A 169 -3.24 -7.02 13.81
C LYS A 169 -4.46 -6.26 14.29
N ARG A 170 -4.27 -5.02 14.78
CA ARG A 170 -5.41 -4.15 15.11
C ARG A 170 -6.36 -4.11 13.93
N THR A 171 -7.63 -4.37 14.21
CA THR A 171 -8.67 -4.48 13.18
C THR A 171 -9.80 -3.52 13.48
N ILE A 172 -10.12 -2.67 12.51
CA ILE A 172 -11.24 -1.73 12.56
C ILE A 172 -12.31 -2.25 11.59
N ALA A 173 -13.48 -2.63 12.12
CA ALA A 173 -14.59 -3.08 11.28
C ALA A 173 -15.48 -1.90 10.87
N LEU A 174 -15.74 -1.81 9.56
CA LEU A 174 -16.57 -0.78 8.95
C LEU A 174 -17.82 -1.39 8.33
N GLU A 175 -19.00 -0.89 8.74
CA GLU A 175 -20.28 -1.24 8.16
C GLU A 175 -21.10 0.02 7.88
N HIS A 176 -21.63 0.14 6.65
CA HIS A 176 -22.44 1.29 6.23
C HIS A 176 -21.82 2.66 6.55
N GLY A 177 -20.49 2.77 6.49
CA GLY A 177 -19.74 4.00 6.77
C GLY A 177 -19.50 4.29 8.26
N HIS A 178 -19.89 3.37 9.15
CA HIS A 178 -19.68 3.48 10.58
C HIS A 178 -18.64 2.49 11.09
N ILE A 179 -17.86 2.88 12.11
CA ILE A 179 -16.99 1.96 12.83
C ILE A 179 -17.88 1.16 13.79
N VAL A 180 -17.95 -0.16 13.59
CA VAL A 180 -18.73 -1.08 14.44
C VAL A 180 -17.85 -1.84 15.43
N ALA A 181 -16.53 -1.93 15.17
CA ALA A 181 -15.58 -2.51 16.12
C ALA A 181 -14.16 -1.93 15.87
N ASP A 182 -13.38 -1.86 16.96
CA ASP A 182 -11.95 -1.53 16.95
C ASP A 182 -11.24 -2.48 17.92
N LEU A 183 -10.58 -3.49 17.38
CA LEU A 183 -9.97 -4.59 18.13
C LEU A 183 -8.45 -4.45 18.08
N THR A 184 -7.79 -4.42 19.22
CA THR A 184 -6.34 -4.28 19.35
C THR A 184 -5.58 -5.50 18.84
N GLU A 185 -6.18 -6.71 18.99
CA GLU A 185 -5.68 -7.97 18.43
C GLU A 185 -6.79 -8.58 17.58
N GLY A 186 -6.54 -8.68 16.28
CA GLY A 186 -7.55 -9.01 15.28
C GLY A 186 -8.30 -10.30 15.57
N GLY A 187 -9.59 -10.18 15.52
CA GLY A 187 -10.57 -11.23 15.43
C GLY A 187 -11.77 -10.66 14.67
N TYR A 188 -12.36 -11.43 13.79
CA TYR A 188 -13.60 -11.02 13.16
C TYR A 188 -14.72 -11.18 14.17
N VAL A 189 -15.40 -10.10 14.53
CA VAL A 189 -16.63 -10.20 15.33
C VAL A 189 -17.68 -10.87 14.46
N GLN A 190 -18.07 -12.09 14.81
CA GLN A 190 -19.29 -12.68 14.25
C GLN A 190 -20.46 -11.95 14.91
N HIS A 191 -21.16 -11.14 14.16
CA HIS A 191 -22.53 -10.79 14.50
C HIS A 191 -23.40 -11.93 13.96
N ASP A 192 -23.96 -12.75 14.89
CA ASP A 192 -25.02 -13.71 14.63
C ASP A 192 -26.27 -12.98 14.12
#